data_910985763fcfcdb976028dd208c8e78e
#
_entry.id   910985763fcfcdb976028dd208c8e78e
#
_cell.length_a   1.000
_cell.length_b   1.000
_cell.length_c   1.000
_cell.angle_alpha   90.00
_cell.angle_beta   90.00
_cell.angle_gamma   90.00
#
_symmetry.space_group_name_H-M   'P 1'
#
loop_
_entity.id
_entity.type
_entity.pdbx_description
1 polymer ?
#
loop_
_entity_poly.entity_id
_entity_poly.type
_entity_poly.pdbx_seq_one_letter_code
_entity_poly.pdbx_strand_id
1 'polypeptide(L)'
;GPRHDRNRRRPSRARLLAAHHRDVIDARSRSRIRAELDRLARGGKLASIDLTEPLRRLLPWPEATRLDELAPERLRVPSGSSVRITYPPLDEPGGPPIVAVKLQECFGLTQTPRLADGRAPVLFHLLSPAQRPVAVTDDLASFWAGPYAGVRADMRGRYPKHPWPEDPLTHVATAKTKNRL
;
A
#
# COMPACT_ATOMS: atom_id res chain seq x y z
N GLY A 1 -2.64 -33.13 0.63
CA GLY A 1 -1.98 -31.85 0.82
C GLY A 1 -3.02 -30.74 1.06
N PRO A 2 -2.85 -29.84 2.04
CA PRO A 2 -3.83 -28.82 2.32
C PRO A 2 -3.85 -27.80 1.17
N ARG A 3 -5.00 -27.59 0.58
CA ARG A 3 -5.23 -26.54 -0.42
C ARG A 3 -5.12 -25.19 0.31
N HIS A 4 -4.08 -24.43 0.00
CA HIS A 4 -3.90 -23.05 0.47
C HIS A 4 -5.11 -22.22 0.07
N ASP A 5 -5.89 -21.83 1.05
CA ASP A 5 -7.00 -20.88 0.96
C ASP A 5 -6.42 -19.47 0.65
N ARG A 6 -6.27 -19.16 -0.66
CA ARG A 6 -5.78 -17.86 -1.15
C ARG A 6 -6.79 -16.72 -1.01
N ASN A 7 -7.93 -16.96 -0.38
CA ASN A 7 -9.05 -16.00 -0.36
C ASN A 7 -9.21 -15.25 0.98
N ARG A 8 -8.35 -15.48 1.98
CA ARG A 8 -8.57 -14.97 3.35
C ARG A 8 -8.10 -13.54 3.62
N ARG A 9 -7.43 -12.86 2.67
CA ARG A 9 -6.83 -11.55 3.01
C ARG A 9 -6.97 -10.55 1.86
N ARG A 10 -8.19 -10.11 1.56
CA ARG A 10 -8.34 -8.85 0.80
C ARG A 10 -8.26 -7.70 1.80
N PRO A 11 -7.19 -6.88 1.74
CA PRO A 11 -7.05 -5.70 2.59
C PRO A 11 -8.17 -4.70 2.31
N SER A 12 -8.80 -4.18 3.37
CA SER A 12 -9.95 -3.29 3.23
C SER A 12 -9.52 -1.82 3.21
N ARG A 13 -9.57 -1.20 2.04
CA ARG A 13 -9.39 0.26 1.85
C ARG A 13 -10.32 1.08 2.75
N ALA A 14 -11.57 0.60 2.92
CA ALA A 14 -12.57 1.26 3.76
C ALA A 14 -12.16 1.32 5.23
N ARG A 15 -11.33 0.40 5.72
CA ARG A 15 -10.92 0.34 7.11
C ARG A 15 -9.79 1.28 7.46
N LEU A 16 -8.89 1.59 6.53
CA LEU A 16 -7.92 2.66 6.74
C LEU A 16 -8.65 3.98 7.02
N LEU A 17 -9.70 4.27 6.26
CA LEU A 17 -10.54 5.45 6.45
C LEU A 17 -11.33 5.37 7.75
N ALA A 18 -11.93 4.23 8.08
CA ALA A 18 -12.69 4.02 9.31
C ALA A 18 -11.83 4.13 10.58
N ALA A 19 -10.59 3.67 10.56
CA ALA A 19 -9.67 3.80 11.70
C ALA A 19 -9.30 5.26 11.98
N HIS A 20 -9.35 6.13 10.97
CA HIS A 20 -9.08 7.56 11.09
C HIS A 20 -10.34 8.41 11.35
N HIS A 21 -11.54 7.81 11.21
CA HIS A 21 -12.85 8.42 11.45
C HIS A 21 -13.68 7.64 12.48
N ARG A 22 -13.08 7.26 13.61
CA ARG A 22 -13.73 6.41 14.63
C ARG A 22 -15.09 6.92 15.12
N ASP A 23 -15.35 8.21 15.02
CA ASP A 23 -16.53 8.86 15.57
C ASP A 23 -17.73 8.94 14.61
N VAL A 24 -17.59 8.47 13.37
CA VAL A 24 -18.58 8.69 12.29
C VAL A 24 -19.40 7.44 11.93
N ILE A 25 -19.10 6.26 12.49
CA ILE A 25 -19.94 5.08 12.26
C ILE A 25 -21.15 5.14 13.17
N ASP A 26 -22.21 5.76 12.69
CA ASP A 26 -23.48 5.89 13.41
C ASP A 26 -24.26 4.57 13.54
N ALA A 27 -25.34 4.59 14.31
CA ALA A 27 -26.21 3.43 14.53
C ALA A 27 -26.85 2.89 13.23
N ARG A 28 -27.06 3.75 12.21
CA ARG A 28 -27.57 3.35 10.88
C ARG A 28 -26.58 2.51 10.10
N SER A 29 -25.30 2.87 10.18
CA SER A 29 -24.22 2.11 9.55
C SER A 29 -24.10 0.69 10.13
N ARG A 30 -24.20 0.57 11.46
CA ARG A 30 -24.19 -0.73 12.14
C ARG A 30 -25.39 -1.62 11.77
N SER A 31 -26.58 -1.03 11.64
CA SER A 31 -27.79 -1.75 11.25
C SER A 31 -27.69 -2.31 9.82
N ARG A 32 -27.09 -1.58 8.89
CA ARG A 32 -26.89 -2.01 7.50
C ARG A 32 -25.85 -3.14 7.38
N ILE A 33 -24.74 -3.04 8.12
CA ILE A 33 -23.77 -4.13 8.21
C ILE A 33 -24.43 -5.41 8.73
N ARG A 34 -25.28 -5.28 9.74
CA ARG A 34 -26.00 -6.40 10.33
C ARG A 34 -26.93 -7.07 9.31
N ALA A 35 -27.65 -6.31 8.49
CA ALA A 35 -28.51 -6.84 7.45
C ALA A 35 -27.75 -7.65 6.38
N GLU A 36 -26.54 -7.23 6.00
CA GLU A 36 -25.70 -7.98 5.07
C GLU A 36 -25.07 -9.22 5.72
N LEU A 37 -24.71 -9.14 7.01
CA LEU A 37 -24.26 -10.31 7.77
C LEU A 37 -25.38 -11.35 7.94
N ASP A 38 -26.63 -10.92 8.15
CA ASP A 38 -27.81 -11.78 8.23
C ASP A 38 -28.13 -12.45 6.89
N ARG A 39 -27.84 -11.80 5.78
CA ARG A 39 -27.93 -12.37 4.44
C ARG A 39 -26.88 -13.46 4.21
N LEU A 40 -25.65 -13.25 4.72
CA LEU A 40 -24.58 -14.25 4.74
C LEU A 40 -24.92 -15.47 5.61
N ALA A 41 -25.48 -15.24 6.77
CA ALA A 41 -25.87 -16.29 7.71
C ALA A 41 -26.96 -17.21 7.13
N ARG A 42 -27.75 -16.73 6.16
CA ARG A 42 -28.80 -17.50 5.45
C ARG A 42 -28.32 -18.33 4.26
N GLY A 43 -27.01 -18.55 4.12
CA GLY A 43 -26.43 -19.49 3.15
C GLY A 43 -25.84 -18.87 1.88
N GLY A 44 -25.60 -17.55 1.85
CA GLY A 44 -24.85 -16.92 0.78
C GLY A 44 -23.37 -17.34 0.81
N LYS A 45 -22.79 -17.71 -0.35
CA LYS A 45 -21.37 -18.01 -0.46
C LYS A 45 -20.56 -16.73 -0.29
N LEU A 46 -19.70 -16.65 0.73
CA LEU A 46 -18.79 -15.51 1.01
C LEU A 46 -17.98 -15.06 -0.23
N ALA A 47 -17.64 -16.00 -1.10
CA ALA A 47 -16.88 -15.75 -2.33
C ALA A 47 -17.68 -15.02 -3.43
N SER A 48 -19.01 -14.97 -3.34
CA SER A 48 -19.89 -14.36 -4.35
C SER A 48 -20.41 -12.98 -3.94
N ILE A 49 -20.03 -12.47 -2.75
CA ILE A 49 -20.52 -11.21 -2.24
C ILE A 49 -19.49 -10.13 -2.52
N ASP A 50 -19.86 -9.22 -3.42
CA ASP A 50 -19.13 -7.96 -3.59
C ASP A 50 -19.54 -6.99 -2.47
N LEU A 51 -18.70 -6.90 -1.45
CA LEU A 51 -18.91 -5.97 -0.34
C LEU A 51 -18.46 -4.54 -0.66
N THR A 52 -17.95 -4.28 -1.85
CA THR A 52 -17.42 -2.95 -2.24
C THR A 52 -18.51 -1.88 -2.18
N GLU A 53 -19.65 -2.14 -2.80
CA GLU A 53 -20.77 -1.20 -2.81
C GLU A 53 -21.46 -1.03 -1.44
N PRO A 54 -21.78 -2.11 -0.70
CA PRO A 54 -22.25 -1.96 0.69
C PRO A 54 -21.28 -1.19 1.58
N LEU A 55 -19.97 -1.41 1.46
CA LEU A 55 -18.96 -0.70 2.24
C LEU A 55 -18.84 0.77 1.83
N ARG A 56 -18.93 1.08 0.52
CA ARG A 56 -19.00 2.46 0.04
C ARG A 56 -20.19 3.23 0.64
N ARG A 57 -21.34 2.58 0.77
CA ARG A 57 -22.56 3.19 1.35
C ARG A 57 -22.46 3.40 2.85
N LEU A 58 -21.50 2.77 3.53
CA LEU A 58 -21.24 2.96 4.97
C LEU A 58 -20.32 4.15 5.23
N LEU A 59 -19.59 4.60 4.22
CA LEU A 59 -18.77 5.80 4.37
C LEU A 59 -19.67 7.04 4.42
N PRO A 60 -19.40 8.01 5.29
CA PRO A 60 -20.08 9.29 5.27
C PRO A 60 -19.93 9.95 3.90
N TRP A 61 -20.98 10.58 3.45
CA TRP A 61 -20.92 11.50 2.34
C TRP A 61 -20.26 12.81 2.84
N PRO A 62 -19.19 13.36 2.21
CA PRO A 62 -18.67 13.10 0.86
C PRO A 62 -17.50 12.11 0.77
N GLU A 63 -17.02 11.50 1.86
CA GLU A 63 -15.84 10.62 1.85
C GLU A 63 -16.02 9.40 0.93
N ALA A 64 -17.25 8.91 0.80
CA ALA A 64 -17.57 7.80 -0.10
C ALA A 64 -17.21 8.11 -1.56
N THR A 65 -17.36 9.36 -2.00
CA THR A 65 -17.04 9.81 -3.36
C THR A 65 -15.54 9.97 -3.59
N ARG A 66 -14.78 10.20 -2.51
CA ARG A 66 -13.33 10.40 -2.52
C ARG A 66 -12.54 9.14 -2.15
N LEU A 67 -13.20 7.97 -2.05
CA LEU A 67 -12.54 6.74 -1.61
C LEU A 67 -11.29 6.42 -2.43
N ASP A 68 -11.35 6.57 -3.76
CA ASP A 68 -10.22 6.28 -4.65
C ASP A 68 -9.09 7.30 -4.53
N GLU A 69 -9.39 8.53 -4.09
CA GLU A 69 -8.41 9.55 -3.77
C GLU A 69 -7.77 9.31 -2.40
N LEU A 70 -8.60 9.05 -1.38
CA LEU A 70 -8.16 8.89 0.02
C LEU A 70 -7.43 7.56 0.27
N ALA A 71 -7.86 6.51 -0.43
CA ALA A 71 -7.29 5.17 -0.30
C ALA A 71 -7.16 4.49 -1.68
N PRO A 72 -6.27 4.96 -2.55
CA PRO A 72 -6.10 4.44 -3.91
C PRO A 72 -5.67 2.96 -3.88
N GLU A 73 -5.99 2.21 -4.94
CA GLU A 73 -5.52 0.82 -5.06
C GLU A 73 -4.03 0.73 -5.39
N ARG A 74 -3.51 1.74 -6.04
CA ARG A 74 -2.14 1.74 -6.55
C ARG A 74 -1.48 3.10 -6.30
N LEU A 75 -0.19 3.06 -6.05
CA LEU A 75 0.67 4.23 -5.94
C LEU A 75 1.52 4.36 -7.20
N ARG A 76 1.55 5.54 -7.80
CA ARG A 76 2.48 5.85 -8.88
C ARG A 76 3.82 6.26 -8.27
N VAL A 77 4.90 5.60 -8.69
CA VAL A 77 6.27 5.89 -8.26
C VAL A 77 7.05 6.63 -9.36
N PRO A 78 8.19 7.30 -9.05
CA PRO A 78 8.93 8.12 -10.01
C PRO A 78 9.35 7.41 -11.30
N SER A 79 9.56 6.09 -11.29
CA SER A 79 9.83 5.32 -12.51
C SER A 79 8.67 5.27 -13.52
N GLY A 80 7.49 5.79 -13.13
CA GLY A 80 6.25 5.68 -13.88
C GLY A 80 5.46 4.40 -13.61
N SER A 81 6.02 3.45 -12.85
CA SER A 81 5.33 2.22 -12.46
C SER A 81 4.15 2.53 -11.53
N SER A 82 3.08 1.77 -11.69
CA SER A 82 1.89 1.83 -10.83
C SER A 82 1.89 0.59 -9.91
N VAL A 83 2.29 0.78 -8.66
CA VAL A 83 2.49 -0.29 -7.68
C VAL A 83 1.26 -0.48 -6.81
N ARG A 84 0.85 -1.73 -6.60
CA ARG A 84 -0.31 -2.03 -5.76
C ARG A 84 -0.02 -1.69 -4.30
N ILE A 85 -0.98 -1.04 -3.65
CA ILE A 85 -0.95 -0.80 -2.21
C ILE A 85 -1.61 -1.98 -1.50
N THR A 86 -0.93 -2.53 -0.49
CA THR A 86 -1.49 -3.52 0.42
C THR A 86 -1.96 -2.81 1.68
N TYR A 87 -3.26 -2.80 1.90
CA TYR A 87 -3.86 -2.24 3.11
C TYR A 87 -3.88 -3.29 4.22
N PRO A 88 -3.82 -2.85 5.50
CA PRO A 88 -3.86 -3.78 6.63
C PRO A 88 -5.15 -4.62 6.60
N PRO A 89 -5.06 -5.88 7.04
CA PRO A 89 -6.22 -6.75 7.12
C PRO A 89 -7.22 -6.27 8.17
N LEU A 90 -8.45 -6.80 8.11
CA LEU A 90 -9.55 -6.37 8.96
C LEU A 90 -9.36 -6.69 10.44
N ASP A 91 -8.61 -7.71 10.74
CA ASP A 91 -8.29 -8.22 12.07
C ASP A 91 -7.07 -7.53 12.72
N GLU A 92 -6.29 -6.77 11.94
CA GLU A 92 -5.15 -5.97 12.43
C GLU A 92 -5.41 -4.48 12.19
N PRO A 93 -6.24 -3.82 13.01
CA PRO A 93 -6.59 -2.41 12.83
C PRO A 93 -5.38 -1.51 13.11
N GLY A 94 -5.18 -0.51 12.25
CA GLY A 94 -4.20 0.56 12.48
C GLY A 94 -2.82 0.32 11.86
N GLY A 95 -2.62 -0.76 11.11
CA GLY A 95 -1.39 -0.94 10.35
C GLY A 95 -1.29 0.06 9.17
N PRO A 96 -0.08 0.44 8.74
CA PRO A 96 0.12 1.34 7.62
C PRO A 96 -0.22 0.68 6.27
N PRO A 97 -0.55 1.47 5.24
CA PRO A 97 -0.60 0.98 3.86
C PRO A 97 0.82 0.64 3.39
N ILE A 98 1.00 -0.55 2.80
CA ILE A 98 2.32 -1.07 2.40
C ILE A 98 2.46 -1.03 0.89
N VAL A 99 3.64 -0.56 0.41
CA VAL A 99 4.04 -0.59 -0.99
C VAL A 99 5.37 -1.34 -1.12
N ALA A 100 5.34 -2.50 -1.79
CA ALA A 100 6.54 -3.27 -2.10
C ALA A 100 7.03 -2.93 -3.51
N VAL A 101 8.20 -2.31 -3.64
CA VAL A 101 8.70 -1.75 -4.88
C VAL A 101 10.23 -1.84 -4.94
N LYS A 102 10.82 -1.98 -6.14
CA LYS A 102 12.27 -1.94 -6.27
C LYS A 102 12.81 -0.57 -5.87
N LEU A 103 13.87 -0.55 -5.05
CA LEU A 103 14.46 0.67 -4.52
C LEU A 103 14.78 1.69 -5.62
N GLN A 104 15.32 1.24 -6.75
CA GLN A 104 15.67 2.10 -7.87
C GLN A 104 14.48 2.76 -8.58
N GLU A 105 13.27 2.26 -8.39
CA GLU A 105 12.05 2.87 -8.90
C GLU A 105 11.58 4.07 -8.05
N CYS A 106 12.14 4.21 -6.84
CA CYS A 106 11.87 5.30 -5.90
C CYS A 106 12.90 6.43 -5.95
N PHE A 107 13.94 6.36 -6.79
CA PHE A 107 14.89 7.47 -6.94
C PHE A 107 14.15 8.77 -7.27
N GLY A 108 14.58 9.90 -6.69
CA GLY A 108 13.92 11.19 -6.82
C GLY A 108 12.70 11.38 -5.89
N LEU A 109 12.25 10.37 -5.18
CA LEU A 109 11.14 10.50 -4.23
C LEU A 109 11.66 11.02 -2.88
N THR A 110 11.62 12.34 -2.69
CA THR A 110 12.20 13.03 -1.54
C THR A 110 11.40 12.85 -0.25
N GLN A 111 10.08 12.67 -0.35
CA GLN A 111 9.17 12.56 0.78
C GLN A 111 8.35 11.30 0.69
N THR A 112 8.03 10.71 1.84
CA THR A 112 7.11 9.58 1.90
C THR A 112 5.69 10.03 1.54
N PRO A 113 5.06 9.44 0.51
CA PRO A 113 3.66 9.70 0.21
C PRO A 113 2.75 9.37 1.40
N ARG A 114 1.75 10.20 1.59
CA ARG A 114 0.76 10.02 2.66
C ARG A 114 -0.64 9.93 2.06
N LEU A 115 -1.42 8.98 2.53
CA LEU A 115 -2.80 8.74 2.13
C LEU A 115 -3.78 9.34 3.14
N ALA A 116 -5.09 9.26 2.87
CA ALA A 116 -6.17 9.72 3.73
C ALA A 116 -5.97 11.18 4.19
N ASP A 117 -5.81 12.10 3.24
CA ASP A 117 -5.55 13.52 3.48
C ASP A 117 -4.32 13.75 4.38
N GLY A 118 -3.24 13.04 4.10
CA GLY A 118 -1.96 13.20 4.81
C GLY A 118 -1.87 12.49 6.16
N ARG A 119 -2.89 11.73 6.56
CA ARG A 119 -2.94 11.08 7.88
C ARG A 119 -2.17 9.75 7.96
N ALA A 120 -2.07 9.02 6.85
CA ALA A 120 -1.47 7.69 6.81
C ALA A 120 -0.20 7.67 5.93
N PRO A 121 1.01 7.64 6.51
CA PRO A 121 2.23 7.47 5.72
C PRO A 121 2.25 6.07 5.10
N VAL A 122 2.77 5.96 3.88
CA VAL A 122 2.98 4.69 3.20
C VAL A 122 4.23 4.02 3.77
N LEU A 123 4.13 2.77 4.18
CA LEU A 123 5.28 1.95 4.54
C LEU A 123 5.87 1.32 3.28
N PHE A 124 7.09 1.70 2.94
CA PHE A 124 7.82 1.14 1.81
C PHE A 124 8.58 -0.13 2.22
N HIS A 125 8.30 -1.22 1.53
CA HIS A 125 9.16 -2.39 1.47
C HIS A 125 10.03 -2.23 0.22
N LEU A 126 11.23 -1.68 0.41
CA LEU A 126 12.18 -1.47 -0.68
C LEU A 126 12.83 -2.79 -1.05
N LEU A 127 12.80 -3.13 -2.34
CA LEU A 127 13.24 -4.41 -2.86
C LEU A 127 14.49 -4.27 -3.71
N SER A 128 15.33 -5.31 -3.71
CA SER A 128 16.41 -5.49 -4.67
C SER A 128 15.86 -5.72 -6.09
N PRO A 129 16.71 -5.67 -7.14
CA PRO A 129 16.32 -6.06 -8.49
C PRO A 129 15.71 -7.46 -8.59
N ALA A 130 16.13 -8.39 -7.71
CA ALA A 130 15.56 -9.74 -7.60
C ALA A 130 14.34 -9.84 -6.68
N GLN A 131 13.71 -8.70 -6.36
CA GLN A 131 12.50 -8.61 -5.53
C GLN A 131 12.67 -9.14 -4.08
N ARG A 132 13.88 -9.09 -3.54
CA ARG A 132 14.14 -9.42 -2.13
C ARG A 132 14.13 -8.15 -1.28
N PRO A 133 13.54 -8.15 -0.09
CA PRO A 133 13.57 -7.00 0.81
C PRO A 133 15.01 -6.56 1.12
N VAL A 134 15.27 -5.26 1.03
CA VAL A 134 16.56 -4.63 1.37
C VAL A 134 16.41 -3.56 2.43
N ALA A 135 15.25 -2.93 2.53
CA ALA A 135 14.92 -2.00 3.60
C ALA A 135 13.39 -1.89 3.77
N VAL A 136 12.97 -1.46 4.96
CA VAL A 136 11.59 -1.11 5.28
C VAL A 136 11.61 0.27 5.92
N THR A 137 10.81 1.22 5.40
CA THR A 137 10.76 2.58 5.93
C THR A 137 9.42 3.26 5.62
N ASP A 138 8.95 4.07 6.53
CA ASP A 138 7.88 5.04 6.37
C ASP A 138 8.41 6.50 6.32
N ASP A 139 9.76 6.64 6.38
CA ASP A 139 10.47 7.91 6.24
C ASP A 139 11.59 7.77 5.18
N LEU A 140 11.22 8.05 3.93
CA LEU A 140 12.18 8.01 2.82
C LEU A 140 13.26 9.06 2.94
N ALA A 141 12.96 10.25 3.48
CA ALA A 141 13.95 11.31 3.64
C ALA A 141 15.10 10.86 4.53
N SER A 142 14.80 10.32 5.70
CA SER A 142 15.79 9.76 6.63
C SER A 142 16.50 8.53 6.04
N PHE A 143 15.80 7.69 5.28
CA PHE A 143 16.41 6.55 4.61
C PHE A 143 17.48 6.99 3.60
N TRP A 144 17.18 7.98 2.76
CA TRP A 144 18.16 8.50 1.78
C TRP A 144 19.37 9.16 2.45
N ALA A 145 19.14 9.88 3.56
CA ALA A 145 20.19 10.60 4.28
C ALA A 145 21.20 9.68 5.01
N GLY A 146 20.82 8.47 5.36
CA GLY A 146 21.67 7.56 6.15
C GLY A 146 21.73 6.12 5.61
N PRO A 147 20.72 5.28 5.87
CA PRO A 147 20.75 3.83 5.56
C PRO A 147 21.04 3.50 4.10
N TYR A 148 20.65 4.36 3.16
CA TYR A 148 20.86 4.13 1.74
C TYR A 148 22.32 3.88 1.36
N ALA A 149 23.28 4.56 2.00
CA ALA A 149 24.70 4.37 1.70
C ALA A 149 25.15 2.92 1.88
N GLY A 150 24.73 2.28 2.97
CA GLY A 150 25.02 0.86 3.25
C GLY A 150 24.32 -0.08 2.27
N VAL A 151 23.03 0.15 2.00
CA VAL A 151 22.25 -0.63 1.02
C VAL A 151 22.88 -0.49 -0.38
N ARG A 152 23.28 0.72 -0.78
CA ARG A 152 23.96 0.98 -2.05
C ARG A 152 25.24 0.17 -2.19
N ALA A 153 26.09 0.17 -1.16
CA ALA A 153 27.36 -0.57 -1.18
C ALA A 153 27.14 -2.07 -1.44
N ASP A 154 26.19 -2.68 -0.71
CA ASP A 154 25.82 -4.09 -0.88
C ASP A 154 25.20 -4.37 -2.27
N MET A 155 24.25 -3.55 -2.69
CA MET A 155 23.54 -3.74 -3.96
C MET A 155 24.45 -3.52 -5.19
N ARG A 156 25.40 -2.59 -5.12
CA ARG A 156 26.37 -2.37 -6.20
C ARG A 156 27.24 -3.60 -6.47
N GLY A 157 27.62 -4.31 -5.42
CA GLY A 157 28.35 -5.57 -5.52
C GLY A 157 27.52 -6.70 -6.13
N ARG A 158 26.28 -6.84 -5.67
CA ARG A 158 25.39 -7.95 -6.08
C ARG A 158 24.71 -7.72 -7.45
N TYR A 159 24.42 -6.47 -7.79
CA TYR A 159 23.65 -6.09 -8.99
C TYR A 159 24.33 -4.98 -9.80
N PRO A 160 25.57 -5.20 -10.30
CA PRO A 160 26.37 -4.16 -10.97
C PRO A 160 25.73 -3.62 -12.25
N LYS A 161 24.82 -4.37 -12.87
CA LYS A 161 24.09 -3.96 -14.09
C LYS A 161 22.98 -2.93 -13.82
N HIS A 162 22.64 -2.67 -12.56
CA HIS A 162 21.63 -1.70 -12.15
C HIS A 162 22.27 -0.38 -11.71
N PRO A 163 21.55 0.75 -11.80
CA PRO A 163 22.06 2.04 -11.31
C PRO A 163 22.07 2.07 -9.77
N TRP A 164 23.19 2.49 -9.20
CA TRP A 164 23.38 2.69 -7.76
C TRP A 164 24.09 4.04 -7.54
N PRO A 165 23.38 5.17 -7.77
CA PRO A 165 23.98 6.51 -7.67
C PRO A 165 24.41 6.84 -6.24
N GLU A 166 25.31 7.79 -6.09
CA GLU A 166 25.66 8.37 -4.78
C GLU A 166 24.53 9.24 -4.26
N ASP A 167 23.98 10.05 -5.14
CA ASP A 167 22.79 10.84 -4.86
C ASP A 167 21.56 10.21 -5.57
N PRO A 168 20.72 9.49 -4.82
CA PRO A 168 19.53 8.86 -5.36
C PRO A 168 18.42 9.87 -5.70
N LEU A 169 18.49 11.11 -5.15
CA LEU A 169 17.43 12.10 -5.32
C LEU A 169 17.50 12.82 -6.66
N THR A 170 18.70 12.92 -7.24
CA THR A 170 18.91 13.56 -8.55
C THR A 170 18.94 12.55 -9.70
N HIS A 171 18.93 11.23 -9.38
CA HIS A 171 19.01 10.20 -10.41
C HIS A 171 17.63 9.83 -10.95
N VAL A 172 17.57 9.50 -12.25
CA VAL A 172 16.33 9.06 -12.90
C VAL A 172 15.91 7.69 -12.36
N ALA A 173 14.68 7.61 -11.86
CA ALA A 173 14.11 6.36 -11.38
C ALA A 173 13.85 5.39 -12.52
N THR A 174 14.11 4.11 -12.31
CA THR A 174 13.94 3.11 -13.37
C THR A 174 13.67 1.71 -12.82
N ALA A 175 12.82 0.96 -13.51
CA ALA A 175 12.65 -0.48 -13.30
C ALA A 175 13.69 -1.32 -14.06
N LYS A 176 14.51 -0.69 -14.93
CA LYS A 176 15.37 -1.34 -15.92
C LYS A 176 16.84 -1.40 -15.47
N THR A 177 17.65 -2.16 -16.19
CA THR A 177 19.11 -2.16 -16.09
C THR A 177 19.70 -0.95 -16.82
N LYS A 178 20.96 -0.59 -16.53
CA LYS A 178 21.70 0.52 -17.16
C LYS A 178 21.67 0.48 -18.68
N ASN A 179 21.71 -0.70 -19.28
CA ASN A 179 21.74 -0.88 -20.73
C ASN A 179 20.36 -0.76 -21.42
N ARG A 180 19.30 -0.46 -20.66
CA ARG A 180 17.91 -0.31 -21.16
C ARG A 180 17.29 1.02 -20.73
N LEU A 181 18.12 1.96 -20.28
CA LEU A 181 17.75 3.36 -19.96
C LEU A 181 17.57 4.17 -21.23
#